data_1aec433433a6244af1e507fb95c82e4b
#
_entry.id   1aec433433a6244af1e507fb95c82e4b
#
_cell.length_a   1.000
_cell.length_b   1.000
_cell.length_c   1.000
_cell.angle_alpha   90.00
_cell.angle_beta   90.00
_cell.angle_gamma   90.00
#
_symmetry.space_group_name_H-M   'P 1'
#
loop_
_entity.id
_entity.type
_entity.pdbx_description
1 polymer ?
#
loop_
_entity_poly.entity_id
_entity_poly.type
_entity_poly.pdbx_seq_one_letter_code
_entity_poly.pdbx_strand_id
1 'polypeptide(L)'
;MAEQKFTPRAENVLRLAQETALELGHGYVGCEHILLGLLREDGSAACRALGEAGVTEEQLREQLVRTVGHGLSGSLPSQGLTPRARSAVEMAVAEAMRFASPRIGTEHLLLGLLRDGGNMAVRLLAAAGADPKRLYAAVVRRINE
;
A
#
# COMPACT_ATOMS: atom_id res chain seq x y z
N MET A 1 -18.19 6.67 -20.85
CA MET A 1 -17.89 5.89 -19.65
C MET A 1 -16.79 6.59 -18.86
N ALA A 2 -17.05 6.88 -17.62
CA ALA A 2 -16.08 7.58 -16.80
C ALA A 2 -15.05 6.56 -16.27
N GLU A 3 -13.80 6.78 -16.60
CA GLU A 3 -12.73 5.97 -16.05
C GLU A 3 -12.43 6.46 -14.64
N GLN A 4 -12.20 5.52 -13.72
CA GLN A 4 -11.74 5.85 -12.39
C GLN A 4 -10.29 6.32 -12.48
N LYS A 5 -10.04 7.50 -11.98
CA LYS A 5 -8.70 8.09 -12.05
C LYS A 5 -8.08 8.12 -10.66
N PHE A 6 -6.80 7.76 -10.62
CA PHE A 6 -6.01 7.89 -9.40
C PHE A 6 -5.66 9.35 -9.16
N THR A 7 -5.62 9.75 -7.89
CA THR A 7 -5.10 11.06 -7.54
C THR A 7 -3.60 11.11 -7.85
N PRO A 8 -3.01 12.31 -8.02
CA PRO A 8 -1.56 12.41 -8.20
C PRO A 8 -0.76 11.74 -7.09
N ARG A 9 -1.22 11.86 -5.84
CA ARG A 9 -0.55 11.19 -4.72
C ARG A 9 -0.63 9.66 -4.82
N ALA A 10 -1.79 9.13 -5.23
CA ALA A 10 -1.95 7.68 -5.41
C ALA A 10 -1.08 7.18 -6.54
N GLU A 11 -0.99 7.91 -7.65
CA GLU A 11 -0.09 7.56 -8.74
C GLU A 11 1.35 7.57 -8.27
N ASN A 12 1.72 8.55 -7.46
CA ASN A 12 3.06 8.63 -6.90
C ASN A 12 3.37 7.44 -5.98
N VAL A 13 2.38 6.99 -5.23
CA VAL A 13 2.55 5.79 -4.38
C VAL A 13 2.91 4.57 -5.23
N LEU A 14 2.21 4.39 -6.35
CA LEU A 14 2.51 3.26 -7.23
C LEU A 14 3.92 3.36 -7.83
N ARG A 15 4.36 4.56 -8.16
CA ARG A 15 5.74 4.80 -8.61
C ARG A 15 6.74 4.50 -7.49
N LEU A 16 6.46 4.97 -6.27
CA LEU A 16 7.32 4.71 -5.11
C LEU A 16 7.38 3.22 -4.79
N ALA A 17 6.28 2.48 -5.03
CA ALA A 17 6.28 1.03 -4.85
C ALA A 17 7.29 0.37 -5.79
N GLN A 18 7.34 0.81 -7.05
CA GLN A 18 8.32 0.30 -8.02
C GLN A 18 9.74 0.65 -7.60
N GLU A 19 9.96 1.89 -7.16
CA GLU A 19 11.27 2.32 -6.69
C GLU A 19 11.73 1.49 -5.48
N THR A 20 10.81 1.22 -4.55
CA THR A 20 11.12 0.43 -3.37
C THR A 20 11.52 -1.00 -3.75
N ALA A 21 10.77 -1.62 -4.65
CA ALA A 21 11.09 -2.95 -5.13
C ALA A 21 12.48 -2.97 -5.79
N LEU A 22 12.76 -1.96 -6.61
CA LEU A 22 14.06 -1.82 -7.26
C LEU A 22 15.19 -1.68 -6.24
N GLU A 23 15.01 -0.82 -5.23
CA GLU A 23 16.00 -0.60 -4.18
C GLU A 23 16.30 -1.88 -3.40
N LEU A 24 15.29 -2.69 -3.17
CA LEU A 24 15.44 -3.95 -2.44
C LEU A 24 15.87 -5.11 -3.32
N GLY A 25 15.96 -4.88 -4.63
CA GLY A 25 16.37 -5.92 -5.57
C GLY A 25 15.32 -7.00 -5.79
N HIS A 26 14.05 -6.69 -5.54
CA HIS A 26 12.96 -7.62 -5.75
C HIS A 26 12.50 -7.55 -7.21
N GLY A 27 12.26 -8.70 -7.84
CA GLY A 27 11.89 -8.77 -9.25
C GLY A 27 10.41 -8.55 -9.52
N TYR A 28 9.66 -8.09 -8.53
CA TYR A 28 8.22 -7.93 -8.61
C TYR A 28 7.79 -6.75 -7.73
N VAL A 29 6.57 -6.25 -7.95
CA VAL A 29 5.97 -5.23 -7.09
C VAL A 29 4.76 -5.87 -6.41
N GLY A 30 4.89 -6.15 -5.12
CA GLY A 30 3.85 -6.79 -4.33
C GLY A 30 3.10 -5.81 -3.45
N CYS A 31 2.15 -6.34 -2.68
CA CYS A 31 1.39 -5.54 -1.72
C CYS A 31 2.30 -4.86 -0.72
N GLU A 32 3.37 -5.53 -0.32
CA GLU A 32 4.36 -4.99 0.62
C GLU A 32 5.05 -3.74 0.07
N HIS A 33 5.31 -3.71 -1.22
CA HIS A 33 5.93 -2.54 -1.86
C HIS A 33 4.96 -1.38 -1.97
N ILE A 34 3.68 -1.67 -2.22
CA ILE A 34 2.64 -0.63 -2.24
C ILE A 34 2.49 -0.03 -0.84
N LEU A 35 2.51 -0.86 0.20
CA LEU A 35 2.44 -0.39 1.58
C LEU A 35 3.61 0.53 1.90
N LEU A 36 4.83 0.16 1.52
CA LEU A 36 6.00 1.01 1.72
C LEU A 36 5.88 2.31 0.93
N GLY A 37 5.32 2.24 -0.28
CA GLY A 37 5.04 3.44 -1.07
C GLY A 37 4.08 4.38 -0.38
N LEU A 38 3.04 3.85 0.27
CA LEU A 38 2.09 4.66 1.04
C LEU A 38 2.79 5.38 2.19
N LEU A 39 3.71 4.69 2.86
CA LEU A 39 4.46 5.28 3.97
C LEU A 39 5.46 6.33 3.50
N ARG A 40 5.94 6.23 2.25
CA ARG A 40 6.88 7.19 1.69
C ARG A 40 6.20 8.43 1.12
N GLU A 41 4.90 8.39 0.93
CA GLU A 41 4.13 9.55 0.43
C GLU A 41 3.69 10.40 1.62
N ASP A 42 4.62 11.23 2.10
CA ASP A 42 4.42 12.07 3.29
C ASP A 42 3.22 12.97 3.15
N GLY A 43 2.44 13.09 4.24
CA GLY A 43 1.30 13.98 4.28
C GLY A 43 0.06 13.44 3.61
N SER A 44 0.11 12.27 2.99
CA SER A 44 -1.08 11.65 2.40
C SER A 44 -1.99 11.11 3.50
N ALA A 45 -3.26 10.92 3.15
CA ALA A 45 -4.25 10.38 4.11
C ALA A 45 -3.82 9.01 4.63
N ALA A 46 -3.32 8.13 3.74
CA ALA A 46 -2.85 6.81 4.14
C ALA A 46 -1.64 6.91 5.06
N CYS A 47 -0.68 7.76 4.73
CA CYS A 47 0.51 7.94 5.55
C CYS A 47 0.15 8.40 6.96
N ARG A 48 -0.80 9.34 7.07
CA ARG A 48 -1.28 9.82 8.37
C ARG A 48 -1.94 8.72 9.17
N ALA A 49 -2.80 7.92 8.53
CA ALA A 49 -3.50 6.83 9.22
C ALA A 49 -2.50 5.79 9.72
N LEU A 50 -1.52 5.44 8.90
CA LEU A 50 -0.48 4.49 9.29
C LEU A 50 0.38 5.03 10.42
N GLY A 51 0.73 6.32 10.37
CA GLY A 51 1.50 6.97 11.42
C GLY A 51 0.76 6.98 12.74
N GLU A 52 -0.54 7.24 12.73
CA GLU A 52 -1.37 7.21 13.93
C GLU A 52 -1.50 5.81 14.53
N ALA A 53 -1.37 4.80 13.68
CA ALA A 53 -1.35 3.40 14.14
C ALA A 53 0.04 2.97 14.64
N GLY A 54 1.01 3.88 14.62
CA GLY A 54 2.35 3.61 15.11
C GLY A 54 3.27 2.92 14.11
N VAL A 55 2.93 2.97 12.84
CA VAL A 55 3.68 2.28 11.78
C VAL A 55 4.60 3.26 11.09
N THR A 56 5.87 2.90 10.94
CA THR A 56 6.86 3.71 10.22
C THR A 56 7.40 2.94 9.02
N GLU A 57 7.86 3.70 8.02
CA GLU A 57 8.46 3.11 6.82
C GLU A 57 9.69 2.28 7.17
N GLU A 58 10.54 2.83 8.03
CA GLU A 58 11.78 2.17 8.44
C GLU A 58 11.50 0.81 9.11
N GLN A 59 10.53 0.77 10.01
CA GLN A 59 10.16 -0.44 10.73
C GLN A 59 9.69 -1.53 9.77
N LEU A 60 8.82 -1.19 8.85
CA LEU A 60 8.28 -2.16 7.90
C LEU A 60 9.32 -2.60 6.88
N ARG A 61 10.17 -1.67 6.44
CA ARG A 61 11.24 -1.99 5.50
C ARG A 61 12.21 -3.00 6.10
N GLU A 62 12.64 -2.77 7.33
CA GLU A 62 13.52 -3.71 8.04
C GLU A 62 12.86 -5.08 8.20
N GLN A 63 11.58 -5.08 8.55
CA GLN A 63 10.83 -6.30 8.76
C GLN A 63 10.68 -7.09 7.46
N LEU A 64 10.44 -6.39 6.36
CA LEU A 64 10.34 -7.02 5.04
C LEU A 64 11.67 -7.66 4.66
N VAL A 65 12.77 -6.95 4.86
CA VAL A 65 14.11 -7.47 4.54
C VAL A 65 14.42 -8.71 5.39
N ARG A 66 14.04 -8.71 6.65
CA ARG A 66 14.23 -9.90 7.51
C ARG A 66 13.41 -11.09 7.04
N THR A 67 12.24 -10.83 6.49
CA THR A 67 11.32 -11.90 6.08
C THR A 67 11.68 -12.47 4.71
N VAL A 68 12.00 -11.60 3.75
CA VAL A 68 12.18 -11.97 2.34
C VAL A 68 13.62 -11.81 1.86
N GLY A 69 14.37 -10.95 2.53
CA GLY A 69 15.76 -10.65 2.15
C GLY A 69 15.83 -9.61 1.04
N HIS A 70 17.06 -9.37 0.60
CA HIS A 70 17.36 -8.51 -0.54
C HIS A 70 17.60 -9.39 -1.76
N GLY A 71 17.25 -8.83 -2.95
CA GLY A 71 17.72 -9.39 -4.20
C GLY A 71 18.97 -8.64 -4.67
N LEU A 72 19.25 -8.70 -5.96
CA LEU A 72 20.37 -7.95 -6.55
C LEU A 72 19.98 -6.48 -6.64
N SER A 73 20.74 -5.63 -5.97
CA SER A 73 20.50 -4.18 -6.00
C SER A 73 20.51 -3.65 -7.42
N GLY A 74 19.55 -2.81 -7.74
CA GLY A 74 19.46 -2.20 -9.05
C GLY A 74 18.78 -3.04 -10.11
N SER A 75 18.33 -4.25 -9.77
CA SER A 75 17.57 -5.07 -10.71
C SER A 75 16.17 -4.49 -10.91
N LEU A 76 15.79 -4.29 -12.17
CA LEU A 76 14.46 -3.80 -12.47
C LEU A 76 13.42 -4.89 -12.21
N PRO A 77 12.26 -4.55 -11.59
CA PRO A 77 11.18 -5.51 -11.46
C PRO A 77 10.66 -5.88 -12.84
N SER A 78 10.89 -7.12 -13.24
CA SER A 78 10.53 -7.59 -14.58
C SER A 78 9.09 -8.05 -14.66
N GLN A 79 8.47 -8.38 -13.52
CA GLN A 79 7.15 -8.98 -13.50
C GLN A 79 6.03 -7.96 -13.26
N GLY A 80 6.35 -6.72 -12.91
CA GLY A 80 5.34 -5.72 -12.57
C GLY A 80 4.60 -6.12 -11.31
N LEU A 81 3.31 -5.77 -11.23
CA LEU A 81 2.49 -6.08 -10.05
C LEU A 81 2.23 -7.58 -9.95
N THR A 82 2.36 -8.12 -8.74
CA THR A 82 1.94 -9.50 -8.49
C THR A 82 0.42 -9.61 -8.66
N PRO A 83 -0.13 -10.82 -8.85
CA PRO A 83 -1.58 -10.98 -8.92
C PRO A 83 -2.30 -10.44 -7.69
N ARG A 84 -1.76 -10.66 -6.49
CA ARG A 84 -2.37 -10.12 -5.26
C ARG A 84 -2.29 -8.60 -5.21
N ALA A 85 -1.17 -8.01 -5.66
CA ALA A 85 -1.05 -6.55 -5.70
C ALA A 85 -2.03 -5.96 -6.70
N ARG A 86 -2.21 -6.61 -7.84
CA ARG A 86 -3.19 -6.18 -8.83
C ARG A 86 -4.60 -6.24 -8.25
N SER A 87 -4.93 -7.33 -7.54
CA SER A 87 -6.22 -7.45 -6.87
C SER A 87 -6.43 -6.34 -5.84
N ALA A 88 -5.37 -5.99 -5.10
CA ALA A 88 -5.47 -4.91 -4.11
C ALA A 88 -5.78 -3.57 -4.78
N VAL A 89 -5.15 -3.29 -5.94
CA VAL A 89 -5.43 -2.07 -6.69
C VAL A 89 -6.87 -2.07 -7.22
N GLU A 90 -7.35 -3.22 -7.70
CA GLU A 90 -8.73 -3.36 -8.15
C GLU A 90 -9.70 -3.15 -6.98
N MET A 91 -9.37 -3.65 -5.80
CA MET A 91 -10.15 -3.41 -4.59
C MET A 91 -10.16 -1.94 -4.22
N ALA A 92 -9.05 -1.24 -4.43
CA ALA A 92 -8.98 0.20 -4.18
C ALA A 92 -9.99 0.95 -5.06
N VAL A 93 -10.12 0.54 -6.31
CA VAL A 93 -11.11 1.12 -7.22
C VAL A 93 -12.52 0.86 -6.67
N ALA A 94 -12.79 -0.37 -6.24
CA ALA A 94 -14.09 -0.73 -5.67
C ALA A 94 -14.39 0.08 -4.40
N GLU A 95 -13.39 0.28 -3.55
CA GLU A 95 -13.57 1.09 -2.33
C GLU A 95 -13.88 2.54 -2.66
N ALA A 96 -13.20 3.12 -3.64
CA ALA A 96 -13.48 4.49 -4.07
C ALA A 96 -14.91 4.62 -4.56
N MET A 97 -15.39 3.64 -5.32
CA MET A 97 -16.77 3.62 -5.80
C MET A 97 -17.75 3.47 -4.65
N ARG A 98 -17.44 2.61 -3.70
CA ARG A 98 -18.28 2.38 -2.53
C ARG A 98 -18.50 3.67 -1.73
N PHE A 99 -17.48 4.51 -1.61
CA PHE A 99 -17.57 5.75 -0.88
C PHE A 99 -17.90 6.95 -1.78
N ALA A 100 -18.32 6.67 -3.02
CA ALA A 100 -18.74 7.68 -4.00
C ALA A 100 -17.65 8.74 -4.24
N SER A 101 -16.38 8.32 -4.18
CA SER A 101 -15.27 9.20 -4.47
C SER A 101 -15.06 9.29 -5.98
N PRO A 102 -14.88 10.51 -6.53
CA PRO A 102 -14.63 10.66 -7.96
C PRO A 102 -13.24 10.21 -8.37
N ARG A 103 -12.34 10.03 -7.40
CA ARG A 103 -10.96 9.61 -7.65
C ARG A 103 -10.51 8.58 -6.64
N ILE A 104 -9.50 7.81 -7.03
CA ILE A 104 -8.91 6.79 -6.17
C ILE A 104 -7.70 7.42 -5.49
N GLY A 105 -7.80 7.64 -4.19
CA GLY A 105 -6.75 8.26 -3.39
C GLY A 105 -5.92 7.23 -2.65
N THR A 106 -4.94 7.73 -1.88
CA THR A 106 -4.08 6.88 -1.08
C THR A 106 -4.88 6.10 -0.02
N GLU A 107 -5.92 6.72 0.52
CA GLU A 107 -6.81 6.07 1.49
C GLU A 107 -7.49 4.84 0.88
N HIS A 108 -7.88 4.92 -0.37
CA HIS A 108 -8.51 3.78 -1.06
C HIS A 108 -7.49 2.68 -1.36
N LEU A 109 -6.26 3.05 -1.72
CA LEU A 109 -5.19 2.07 -1.89
C LEU A 109 -4.95 1.30 -0.60
N LEU A 110 -4.92 2.01 0.53
CA LEU A 110 -4.74 1.37 1.83
C LEU A 110 -5.90 0.43 2.13
N LEU A 111 -7.14 0.87 1.92
CA LEU A 111 -8.31 0.01 2.13
C LEU A 111 -8.24 -1.24 1.24
N GLY A 112 -7.82 -1.08 0.00
CA GLY A 112 -7.67 -2.22 -0.92
C GLY A 112 -6.66 -3.23 -0.41
N LEU A 113 -5.54 -2.77 0.12
CA LEU A 113 -4.54 -3.66 0.72
C LEU A 113 -5.12 -4.42 1.92
N LEU A 114 -5.89 -3.72 2.75
CA LEU A 114 -6.42 -4.30 3.98
C LEU A 114 -7.55 -5.30 3.75
N ARG A 115 -8.15 -5.32 2.56
CA ARG A 115 -9.26 -6.22 2.24
C ARG A 115 -8.81 -7.68 2.10
N ASP A 116 -7.57 -7.93 1.73
CA ASP A 116 -7.03 -9.29 1.58
C ASP A 116 -6.16 -9.62 2.79
N GLY A 117 -6.73 -10.32 3.75
CA GLY A 117 -6.05 -10.63 5.01
C GLY A 117 -4.83 -11.51 4.90
N GLY A 118 -4.61 -12.14 3.74
CA GLY A 118 -3.49 -13.04 3.54
C GLY A 118 -2.29 -12.46 2.83
N ASN A 119 -2.34 -11.18 2.41
CA ASN A 119 -1.21 -10.62 1.68
C ASN A 119 -0.09 -10.18 2.62
N MET A 120 1.08 -9.95 2.04
CA MET A 120 2.28 -9.61 2.82
C MET A 120 2.15 -8.27 3.54
N ALA A 121 1.46 -7.29 2.94
CA ALA A 121 1.27 -5.99 3.58
C ALA A 121 0.53 -6.14 4.91
N VAL A 122 -0.55 -6.91 4.92
CA VAL A 122 -1.33 -7.16 6.13
C VAL A 122 -0.49 -7.90 7.17
N ARG A 123 0.32 -8.86 6.74
CA ARG A 123 1.21 -9.60 7.64
C ARG A 123 2.24 -8.67 8.30
N LEU A 124 2.82 -7.77 7.53
CA LEU A 124 3.80 -6.82 8.06
C LEU A 124 3.14 -5.88 9.07
N LEU A 125 1.94 -5.40 8.77
CA LEU A 125 1.20 -4.53 9.69
C LEU A 125 0.89 -5.24 11.01
N ALA A 126 0.39 -6.46 10.91
CA ALA A 126 0.07 -7.24 12.12
C ALA A 126 1.32 -7.48 12.96
N ALA A 127 2.43 -7.83 12.34
CA ALA A 127 3.69 -8.06 13.03
C ALA A 127 4.23 -6.77 13.67
N ALA A 128 3.89 -5.61 13.10
CA ALA A 128 4.27 -4.31 13.67
C ALA A 128 3.33 -3.85 14.77
N GLY A 129 2.31 -4.64 15.09
CA GLY A 129 1.37 -4.32 16.15
C GLY A 129 0.16 -3.50 15.68
N ALA A 130 0.00 -3.29 14.39
CA ALA A 130 -1.14 -2.57 13.84
C ALA A 130 -2.20 -3.59 13.39
N ASP A 131 -3.33 -3.61 14.11
CA ASP A 131 -4.43 -4.50 13.76
C ASP A 131 -5.07 -4.05 12.44
N PRO A 132 -5.04 -4.88 11.40
CA PRO A 132 -5.58 -4.49 10.10
C PRO A 132 -7.05 -4.10 10.14
N LYS A 133 -7.86 -4.76 10.96
CA LYS A 133 -9.30 -4.45 11.06
C LYS A 133 -9.53 -3.08 11.70
N ARG A 134 -8.76 -2.77 12.74
CA ARG A 134 -8.85 -1.46 13.38
C ARG A 134 -8.37 -0.36 12.45
N LEU A 135 -7.30 -0.64 11.70
CA LEU A 135 -6.76 0.31 10.75
C LEU A 135 -7.78 0.58 9.64
N TYR A 136 -8.43 -0.48 9.13
CA TYR A 136 -9.48 -0.33 8.12
C TYR A 136 -10.58 0.60 8.65
N ALA A 137 -11.06 0.34 9.86
CA ALA A 137 -12.13 1.14 10.47
C ALA A 137 -11.68 2.60 10.66
N ALA A 138 -10.43 2.81 11.04
CA ALA A 138 -9.91 4.17 11.23
C ALA A 138 -9.85 4.94 9.92
N VAL A 139 -9.45 4.28 8.83
CA VAL A 139 -9.42 4.91 7.51
C VAL A 139 -10.83 5.24 7.03
N VAL A 140 -11.77 4.33 7.22
CA VAL A 140 -13.18 4.56 6.85
C VAL A 140 -13.74 5.78 7.59
N ARG A 141 -13.42 5.91 8.88
CA ARG A 141 -13.86 7.07 9.66
C ARG A 141 -13.33 8.37 9.08
N ARG A 142 -12.08 8.40 8.64
CA ARG A 142 -11.50 9.59 8.01
C ARG A 142 -12.20 9.96 6.72
N ILE A 143 -12.56 8.97 5.93
CA ILE A 143 -13.28 9.20 4.67
C ILE A 143 -14.65 9.81 4.95
N ASN A 144 -15.31 9.39 6.01
CA ASN A 144 -16.65 9.84 6.36
C ASN A 144 -16.67 11.16 7.14
N GLU A 145 -15.53 11.67 7.53
CA GLU A 145 -15.43 13.01 8.15
C GLU A 145 -15.58 14.15 7.09
#